data_afe0a3ceba46e89d8f0d3e8deae2722a
#
_entry.id   afe0a3ceba46e89d8f0d3e8deae2722a
#
_cell.length_a   1.000
_cell.length_b   1.000
_cell.length_c   1.000
_cell.angle_alpha   90.00
_cell.angle_beta   90.00
_cell.angle_gamma   90.00
#
_symmetry.space_group_name_H-M   'P 1'
#
loop_
_entity.id
_entity.type
_entity.pdbx_description
1 polymer ?
#
loop_
_entity_poly.entity_id
_entity_poly.type
_entity_poly.pdbx_seq_one_letter_code
_entity_poly.pdbx_strand_id
1 'polypeptide(L)'
;GAGAVVAVQLARLTGRRVLFFTALGSDAIGQRSEQRLRELGVEPVIAWREIPSRRGISLMDPGGDRAITVIGDRLTPCAQDALGWERLADCDGVFVSATDAAGLRLARQARVLTATPRLRLPVLQEASVPLDALIGSGLDPSEQLPEGSPDPAPMLRIATEGADGGLLIPGGRYAPEPLPGPMVESY
;
A
#
# COMPACT_ATOMS: atom_id res chain seq x y z
N GLY A 1 -0.77 8.72 1.44
CA GLY A 1 0.26 7.73 1.08
C GLY A 1 -0.30 6.61 0.22
N ALA A 2 0.57 5.75 -0.35
CA ALA A 2 0.16 4.73 -1.33
C ALA A 2 -0.99 3.84 -0.85
N GLY A 3 -0.98 3.40 0.41
CA GLY A 3 -2.06 2.57 0.96
C GLY A 3 -3.44 3.25 0.92
N ALA A 4 -3.51 4.54 1.23
CA ALA A 4 -4.77 5.28 1.17
C ALA A 4 -5.28 5.41 -0.28
N VAL A 5 -4.37 5.64 -1.24
CA VAL A 5 -4.73 5.71 -2.67
C VAL A 5 -5.30 4.36 -3.13
N VAL A 6 -4.63 3.26 -2.80
CA VAL A 6 -5.12 1.91 -3.13
C VAL A 6 -6.48 1.64 -2.50
N ALA A 7 -6.68 1.97 -1.22
CA ALA A 7 -7.95 1.75 -0.53
C ALA A 7 -9.11 2.51 -1.20
N VAL A 8 -8.89 3.79 -1.53
CA VAL A 8 -9.90 4.61 -2.23
C VAL A 8 -10.20 4.08 -3.63
N GLN A 9 -9.17 3.68 -4.39
CA GLN A 9 -9.38 3.12 -5.72
C GLN A 9 -10.11 1.76 -5.66
N LEU A 10 -9.76 0.90 -4.71
CA LEU A 10 -10.49 -0.35 -4.52
C LEU A 10 -11.98 -0.11 -4.20
N ALA A 11 -12.28 0.84 -3.30
CA ALA A 11 -13.67 1.18 -2.99
C ALA A 11 -14.42 1.67 -4.23
N ARG A 12 -13.82 2.54 -5.03
CA ARG A 12 -14.42 3.09 -6.26
C ARG A 12 -14.61 2.04 -7.36
N LEU A 13 -13.59 1.22 -7.61
CA LEU A 13 -13.61 0.26 -8.72
C LEU A 13 -14.49 -0.95 -8.43
N THR A 14 -14.57 -1.36 -7.16
CA THR A 14 -15.31 -2.57 -6.80
C THR A 14 -16.72 -2.29 -6.27
N GLY A 15 -16.98 -1.09 -5.78
CA GLY A 15 -18.20 -0.75 -5.04
C GLY A 15 -18.34 -1.53 -3.73
N ARG A 16 -17.29 -2.22 -3.29
CA ARG A 16 -17.29 -3.06 -2.09
C ARG A 16 -16.83 -2.28 -0.87
N ARG A 17 -17.16 -2.79 0.31
CA ARG A 17 -16.64 -2.31 1.58
C ARG A 17 -15.13 -2.52 1.63
N VAL A 18 -14.37 -1.45 1.90
CA VAL A 18 -12.92 -1.49 2.04
C VAL A 18 -12.54 -1.04 3.44
N LEU A 19 -11.87 -1.92 4.19
CA LEU A 19 -11.25 -1.61 5.46
C LEU A 19 -9.83 -1.11 5.20
N PHE A 20 -9.45 -0.01 5.82
CA PHE A 20 -8.09 0.52 5.71
C PHE A 20 -7.41 0.60 7.07
N PHE A 21 -6.61 -0.40 7.38
CA PHE A 21 -5.79 -0.45 8.59
C PHE A 21 -4.60 0.50 8.43
N THR A 22 -4.50 1.50 9.30
CA THR A 22 -3.47 2.54 9.20
C THR A 22 -3.08 3.07 10.58
N ALA A 23 -2.01 3.86 10.64
CA ALA A 23 -1.67 4.62 11.82
C ALA A 23 -1.61 6.12 11.49
N LEU A 24 -2.19 6.94 12.34
CA LEU A 24 -2.24 8.39 12.21
C LEU A 24 -1.85 9.05 13.54
N GLY A 25 -1.34 10.27 13.48
CA GLY A 25 -1.18 11.09 14.67
C GLY A 25 -2.54 11.53 15.22
N SER A 26 -2.64 11.70 16.55
CA SER A 26 -3.84 12.20 17.22
C SER A 26 -4.05 13.73 17.06
N ASP A 27 -3.37 14.33 16.08
CA ASP A 27 -3.46 15.75 15.75
C ASP A 27 -4.61 16.07 14.76
N ALA A 28 -4.86 17.35 14.53
CA ALA A 28 -5.90 17.82 13.61
C ALA A 28 -5.72 17.31 12.17
N ILE A 29 -4.48 16.99 11.77
CA ILE A 29 -4.19 16.43 10.43
C ILE A 29 -4.63 14.97 10.35
N GLY A 30 -4.37 14.19 11.40
CA GLY A 30 -4.85 12.82 11.51
C GLY A 30 -6.37 12.73 11.50
N GLN A 31 -7.04 13.57 12.29
CA GLN A 31 -8.50 13.63 12.35
C GLN A 31 -9.12 14.00 10.98
N ARG A 32 -8.54 15.00 10.31
CA ARG A 32 -8.96 15.39 8.94
C ARG A 32 -8.74 14.25 7.95
N SER A 33 -7.64 13.50 8.08
CA SER A 33 -7.34 12.36 7.21
C SER A 33 -8.35 11.23 7.40
N GLU A 34 -8.73 10.94 8.65
CA GLU A 34 -9.81 9.99 8.94
C GLU A 34 -11.12 10.41 8.29
N GLN A 35 -11.56 11.65 8.53
CA GLN A 35 -12.79 12.17 7.95
C GLN A 35 -12.77 12.04 6.42
N ARG A 36 -11.66 12.44 5.79
CA ARG A 36 -11.52 12.38 4.34
C ARG A 36 -11.59 10.97 3.78
N LEU A 37 -11.01 9.98 4.44
CA LEU A 37 -11.09 8.58 4.06
C LEU A 37 -12.55 8.09 4.10
N ARG A 38 -13.32 8.44 5.14
CA ARG A 38 -14.73 8.10 5.25
C ARG A 38 -15.57 8.74 4.13
N GLU A 39 -15.34 10.02 3.82
CA GLU A 39 -16.00 10.72 2.71
C GLU A 39 -15.72 10.07 1.34
N LEU A 40 -14.54 9.44 1.21
CA LEU A 40 -14.13 8.73 0.00
C LEU A 40 -14.60 7.25 -0.05
N GLY A 41 -15.45 6.84 0.90
CA GLY A 41 -16.04 5.50 0.91
C GLY A 41 -15.16 4.41 1.51
N VAL A 42 -14.11 4.79 2.23
CA VAL A 42 -13.22 3.85 2.92
C VAL A 42 -13.58 3.80 4.41
N GLU A 43 -13.52 2.64 5.02
CA GLU A 43 -13.65 2.46 6.47
C GLU A 43 -12.26 2.43 7.11
N PRO A 44 -11.76 3.54 7.69
CA PRO A 44 -10.47 3.55 8.33
C PRO A 44 -10.52 2.85 9.69
N VAL A 45 -9.54 1.99 9.95
CA VAL A 45 -9.26 1.33 11.22
C VAL A 45 -7.91 1.86 11.69
N ILE A 46 -7.90 2.74 12.69
CA ILE A 46 -6.76 3.61 12.96
C ILE A 46 -6.08 3.27 14.28
N ALA A 47 -4.77 3.03 14.22
CA ALA A 47 -3.90 3.07 15.38
C ALA A 47 -3.46 4.53 15.60
N TRP A 48 -4.04 5.18 16.60
CA TRP A 48 -3.68 6.54 16.94
C TRP A 48 -2.32 6.61 17.64
N ARG A 49 -1.51 7.60 17.26
CA ARG A 49 -0.18 7.84 17.83
C ARG A 49 -0.12 9.23 18.46
N GLU A 50 0.55 9.35 19.60
CA GLU A 50 0.75 10.63 20.30
C GLU A 50 1.83 11.52 19.67
N ILE A 51 2.32 11.17 18.49
CA ILE A 51 3.25 11.96 17.71
C ILE A 51 2.55 12.56 16.48
N PRO A 52 3.05 13.69 15.95
CA PRO A 52 2.40 14.37 14.83
C PRO A 52 2.25 13.49 13.58
N SER A 53 1.15 13.67 12.88
CA SER A 53 0.94 13.06 11.57
C SER A 53 2.04 13.45 10.59
N ARG A 54 2.55 12.45 9.86
CA ARG A 54 3.55 12.67 8.81
C ARG A 54 2.96 13.50 7.69
N ARG A 55 3.74 14.48 7.19
CA ARG A 55 3.37 15.38 6.11
C ARG A 55 4.31 15.23 4.93
N GLY A 56 3.78 15.30 3.72
CA GLY A 56 4.55 15.44 2.50
C GLY A 56 4.28 16.80 1.87
N ILE A 57 5.34 17.49 1.46
CA ILE A 57 5.26 18.71 0.66
C ILE A 57 5.73 18.33 -0.73
N SER A 58 4.86 18.45 -1.71
CA SER A 58 5.21 18.26 -3.13
C SER A 58 5.40 19.63 -3.76
N LEU A 59 6.59 19.86 -4.27
CA LEU A 59 6.90 21.03 -5.09
C LEU A 59 6.98 20.55 -6.53
N MET A 60 6.24 21.20 -7.41
CA MET A 60 6.16 20.85 -8.81
C MET A 60 6.62 22.05 -9.65
N ASP A 61 7.45 21.80 -10.63
CA ASP A 61 7.87 22.83 -11.58
C ASP A 61 6.93 22.89 -12.81
N PRO A 62 7.05 23.91 -13.65
CA PRO A 62 6.23 24.02 -14.87
C PRO A 62 6.48 22.89 -15.89
N GLY A 63 7.57 22.14 -15.78
CA GLY A 63 7.90 20.98 -16.60
C GLY A 63 7.24 19.68 -16.15
N GLY A 64 6.60 19.71 -14.97
CA GLY A 64 5.98 18.52 -14.35
C GLY A 64 6.92 17.70 -13.47
N ASP A 65 8.18 18.10 -13.33
CA ASP A 65 9.11 17.49 -12.38
C ASP A 65 8.71 17.86 -10.95
N ARG A 66 8.76 16.88 -10.05
CA ARG A 66 8.37 17.10 -8.66
C ARG A 66 9.43 16.67 -7.66
N ALA A 67 9.65 17.51 -6.67
CA ALA A 67 10.39 17.19 -5.46
C ALA A 67 9.44 16.98 -4.29
N ILE A 68 9.61 15.87 -3.55
CA ILE A 68 8.80 15.58 -2.38
C ILE A 68 9.68 15.64 -1.14
N THR A 69 9.35 16.56 -0.24
CA THR A 69 9.96 16.64 1.09
C THR A 69 8.99 16.06 2.12
N VAL A 70 9.50 15.22 3.01
CA VAL A 70 8.70 14.55 4.03
C VAL A 70 9.09 15.07 5.40
N ILE A 71 8.09 15.43 6.22
CA ILE A 71 8.24 15.92 7.58
C ILE A 71 7.57 14.95 8.55
N GLY A 72 8.30 14.51 9.57
CA GLY A 72 7.83 13.59 10.59
C GLY A 72 8.07 12.12 10.27
N ASP A 73 7.91 11.29 11.29
CA ASP A 73 8.15 9.85 11.21
C ASP A 73 7.08 9.11 10.42
N ARG A 74 7.47 7.96 9.87
CA ARG A 74 6.50 7.09 9.20
C ARG A 74 5.67 6.37 10.27
N LEU A 75 4.38 6.70 10.33
CA LEU A 75 3.44 5.98 11.17
C LEU A 75 2.95 4.73 10.44
N THR A 76 3.07 3.58 11.08
CA THR A 76 2.61 2.29 10.53
C THR A 76 1.79 1.55 11.56
N PRO A 77 0.72 0.84 11.13
CA PRO A 77 0.05 -0.10 12.01
C PRO A 77 0.98 -1.30 12.27
N CYS A 78 0.97 -1.85 13.47
CA CYS A 78 1.74 -3.04 13.84
C CYS A 78 0.85 -4.05 14.57
N ALA A 79 1.31 -5.29 14.65
CA ALA A 79 0.53 -6.39 15.21
C ALA A 79 0.02 -6.13 16.63
N GLN A 80 0.75 -5.33 17.41
CA GLN A 80 0.39 -5.01 18.79
C GLN A 80 -0.75 -3.98 18.91
N ASP A 81 -1.10 -3.31 17.82
CA ASP A 81 -2.21 -2.35 17.81
C ASP A 81 -3.55 -3.07 17.92
N ALA A 82 -4.44 -2.58 18.76
CA ALA A 82 -5.79 -3.13 18.95
C ALA A 82 -6.72 -2.75 17.79
N LEU A 83 -6.42 -3.23 16.57
CA LEU A 83 -7.15 -2.89 15.35
C LEU A 83 -8.23 -3.90 14.97
N GLY A 84 -8.43 -4.96 15.75
CA GLY A 84 -9.36 -6.04 15.37
C GLY A 84 -8.83 -6.83 14.16
N TRP A 85 -7.60 -7.28 14.24
CA TRP A 85 -6.91 -8.03 13.17
C TRP A 85 -7.65 -9.31 12.76
N GLU A 86 -8.46 -9.88 13.64
CA GLU A 86 -9.32 -11.04 13.36
C GLU A 86 -10.30 -10.80 12.21
N ARG A 87 -10.69 -9.54 11.98
CA ARG A 87 -11.57 -9.14 10.85
C ARG A 87 -10.97 -9.47 9.47
N LEU A 88 -9.64 -9.66 9.41
CA LEU A 88 -8.98 -10.00 8.16
C LEU A 88 -9.32 -11.41 7.67
N ALA A 89 -9.73 -12.31 8.57
CA ALA A 89 -10.19 -13.66 8.20
C ALA A 89 -11.45 -13.64 7.33
N ASP A 90 -12.27 -12.60 7.48
CA ASP A 90 -13.50 -12.43 6.71
C ASP A 90 -13.30 -11.63 5.40
N CYS A 91 -12.05 -11.22 5.12
CA CYS A 91 -11.71 -10.45 3.93
C CYS A 91 -11.41 -11.38 2.74
N ASP A 92 -11.98 -11.07 1.58
CA ASP A 92 -11.64 -11.75 0.31
C ASP A 92 -10.18 -11.56 -0.05
N GLY A 93 -9.63 -10.37 0.19
CA GLY A 93 -8.23 -10.06 -0.08
C GLY A 93 -7.70 -8.92 0.75
N VAL A 94 -6.41 -8.94 1.01
CA VAL A 94 -5.67 -7.89 1.71
C VAL A 94 -4.46 -7.47 0.88
N PHE A 95 -4.29 -6.16 0.73
CA PHE A 95 -3.08 -5.55 0.17
C PHE A 95 -2.31 -4.85 1.28
N VAL A 96 -1.06 -5.24 1.49
CA VAL A 96 -0.21 -4.71 2.56
C VAL A 96 0.90 -3.84 1.99
N SER A 97 0.91 -2.56 2.37
CA SER A 97 1.95 -1.60 1.98
C SER A 97 2.82 -1.12 3.14
N ALA A 98 2.38 -1.31 4.38
CA ALA A 98 3.11 -0.92 5.57
C ALA A 98 2.57 -1.65 6.81
N THR A 99 3.44 -2.42 7.48
CA THR A 99 3.23 -3.03 8.78
C THR A 99 4.56 -3.64 9.25
N ASP A 100 4.59 -4.20 10.45
CA ASP A 100 5.70 -5.05 10.93
C ASP A 100 5.53 -6.51 10.45
N ALA A 101 6.53 -7.34 10.70
CA ALA A 101 6.50 -8.75 10.28
C ALA A 101 5.35 -9.54 10.94
N ALA A 102 5.06 -9.25 12.19
CA ALA A 102 3.95 -9.89 12.91
C ALA A 102 2.59 -9.47 12.32
N GLY A 103 2.41 -8.21 11.97
CA GLY A 103 1.21 -7.71 11.28
C GLY A 103 1.03 -8.35 9.89
N LEU A 104 2.13 -8.59 9.17
CA LEU A 104 2.06 -9.30 7.89
C LEU A 104 1.64 -10.77 8.08
N ARG A 105 2.10 -11.44 9.16
CA ARG A 105 1.60 -12.79 9.51
C ARG A 105 0.10 -12.77 9.82
N LEU A 106 -0.39 -11.77 10.56
CA LEU A 106 -1.82 -11.61 10.82
C LEU A 106 -2.62 -11.38 9.54
N ALA A 107 -2.07 -10.65 8.57
CA ALA A 107 -2.73 -10.42 7.29
C ALA A 107 -2.93 -11.70 6.47
N ARG A 108 -2.15 -12.78 6.71
CA ARG A 108 -2.33 -14.07 6.02
C ARG A 108 -3.63 -14.78 6.37
N GLN A 109 -4.39 -14.33 7.35
CA GLN A 109 -5.73 -14.86 7.63
C GLN A 109 -6.70 -14.65 6.47
N ALA A 110 -6.49 -13.61 5.65
CA ALA A 110 -7.31 -13.36 4.46
C ALA A 110 -7.13 -14.45 3.39
N ARG A 111 -8.15 -14.65 2.57
CA ARG A 111 -8.12 -15.64 1.48
C ARG A 111 -7.02 -15.34 0.46
N VAL A 112 -6.84 -14.07 0.11
CA VAL A 112 -5.77 -13.59 -0.79
C VAL A 112 -4.94 -12.55 -0.05
N LEU A 113 -3.62 -12.74 -0.02
CA LEU A 113 -2.68 -11.80 0.55
C LEU A 113 -1.73 -11.27 -0.51
N THR A 114 -1.79 -9.97 -0.73
CA THR A 114 -0.87 -9.28 -1.62
C THR A 114 -0.06 -8.23 -0.87
N ALA A 115 1.15 -7.97 -1.30
CA ALA A 115 2.04 -6.99 -0.68
C ALA A 115 2.81 -6.19 -1.74
N THR A 116 3.51 -5.15 -1.29
CA THR A 116 4.43 -4.37 -2.13
C THR A 116 5.85 -4.44 -1.56
N PRO A 117 6.90 -4.36 -2.42
CA PRO A 117 8.29 -4.24 -1.97
C PRO A 117 8.54 -3.04 -1.03
N ARG A 118 7.62 -2.06 -0.98
CA ARG A 118 7.67 -0.92 -0.02
C ARG A 118 7.60 -1.33 1.44
N LEU A 119 7.17 -2.56 1.74
CA LEU A 119 7.33 -3.20 3.06
C LEU A 119 8.79 -3.39 3.46
N ARG A 120 9.70 -3.35 2.47
CA ARG A 120 11.12 -3.64 2.57
C ARG A 120 11.42 -5.13 2.82
N LEU A 121 12.49 -5.59 2.22
CA LEU A 121 12.91 -6.98 2.26
C LEU A 121 13.07 -7.56 3.68
N PRO A 122 13.66 -6.86 4.68
CA PRO A 122 13.77 -7.41 6.02
C PRO A 122 12.43 -7.79 6.65
N VAL A 123 11.38 -6.97 6.45
CA VAL A 123 10.04 -7.28 6.98
C VAL A 123 9.44 -8.48 6.28
N LEU A 124 9.59 -8.58 4.95
CA LEU A 124 9.10 -9.71 4.16
C LEU A 124 9.80 -11.02 4.55
N GLN A 125 11.13 -10.99 4.73
CA GLN A 125 11.92 -12.14 5.14
C GLN A 125 11.62 -12.57 6.58
N GLU A 126 11.56 -11.62 7.51
CA GLU A 126 11.24 -11.92 8.91
C GLU A 126 9.82 -12.48 9.05
N ALA A 127 8.87 -11.97 8.28
CA ALA A 127 7.50 -12.49 8.28
C ALA A 127 7.45 -13.92 7.75
N SER A 128 8.24 -14.25 6.74
CA SER A 128 8.29 -15.55 6.08
C SER A 128 6.90 -16.12 5.75
N VAL A 129 6.05 -15.28 5.16
CA VAL A 129 4.65 -15.59 4.86
C VAL A 129 4.47 -15.80 3.37
N PRO A 130 3.80 -16.88 2.92
CA PRO A 130 3.47 -17.03 1.50
C PRO A 130 2.54 -15.90 1.03
N LEU A 131 2.96 -15.19 -0.02
CA LEU A 131 2.18 -14.15 -0.69
C LEU A 131 1.55 -14.70 -1.96
N ASP A 132 0.28 -14.37 -2.19
CA ASP A 132 -0.39 -14.68 -3.47
C ASP A 132 0.14 -13.78 -4.58
N ALA A 133 0.43 -12.49 -4.27
CA ALA A 133 1.17 -11.64 -5.19
C ALA A 133 2.05 -10.61 -4.46
N LEU A 134 3.16 -10.26 -5.12
CA LEU A 134 4.00 -9.12 -4.76
C LEU A 134 3.97 -8.11 -5.92
N ILE A 135 3.44 -6.91 -5.64
CA ILE A 135 3.14 -5.89 -6.65
C ILE A 135 4.00 -4.66 -6.40
N GLY A 136 4.80 -4.28 -7.37
CA GLY A 136 5.68 -3.12 -7.26
C GLY A 136 6.04 -2.50 -8.58
N SER A 137 6.80 -1.43 -8.55
CA SER A 137 7.32 -0.77 -9.74
C SER A 137 8.53 -1.52 -10.29
N GLY A 138 8.52 -1.84 -11.58
CA GLY A 138 9.69 -2.33 -12.30
C GLY A 138 10.71 -1.23 -12.62
N LEU A 139 10.28 0.04 -12.49
CA LEU A 139 11.11 1.21 -12.82
C LEU A 139 11.74 1.88 -11.59
N ASP A 140 11.20 1.63 -10.38
CA ASP A 140 11.73 2.21 -9.14
C ASP A 140 12.78 1.27 -8.53
N PRO A 141 14.07 1.66 -8.51
CA PRO A 141 15.13 0.83 -7.92
C PRO A 141 14.88 0.46 -6.45
N SER A 142 14.16 1.31 -5.71
CA SER A 142 13.84 1.06 -4.30
C SER A 142 12.80 -0.04 -4.07
N GLU A 143 12.09 -0.45 -5.12
CA GLU A 143 11.10 -1.53 -5.11
C GLU A 143 11.63 -2.83 -5.74
N GLN A 144 12.85 -2.81 -6.29
CA GLN A 144 13.48 -4.00 -6.82
C GLN A 144 14.08 -4.83 -5.67
N LEU A 145 13.78 -6.11 -5.67
CA LEU A 145 14.29 -7.06 -4.70
C LEU A 145 15.33 -7.97 -5.35
N PRO A 146 16.32 -8.46 -4.60
CA PRO A 146 17.26 -9.44 -5.09
C PRO A 146 16.57 -10.69 -5.66
N GLU A 147 17.23 -11.34 -6.62
CA GLU A 147 16.74 -12.59 -7.17
C GLU A 147 16.53 -13.64 -6.06
N GLY A 148 15.46 -14.42 -6.17
CA GLY A 148 15.10 -15.42 -5.16
C GLY A 148 14.51 -14.87 -3.87
N SER A 149 14.26 -13.56 -3.77
CA SER A 149 13.66 -12.97 -2.56
C SER A 149 12.28 -12.36 -2.84
N PRO A 150 11.37 -12.26 -1.81
CA PRO A 150 11.49 -12.86 -0.49
C PRO A 150 11.38 -14.38 -0.50
N ASP A 151 11.72 -15.00 0.64
CA ASP A 151 11.49 -16.43 0.88
C ASP A 151 10.42 -16.58 2.00
N PRO A 152 9.30 -17.31 1.75
CA PRO A 152 8.95 -18.01 0.52
C PRO A 152 8.67 -17.05 -0.67
N ALA A 153 8.97 -17.52 -1.88
CA ALA A 153 8.70 -16.74 -3.09
C ALA A 153 7.19 -16.52 -3.27
N PRO A 154 6.76 -15.32 -3.70
CA PRO A 154 5.36 -15.06 -3.99
C PRO A 154 4.89 -15.90 -5.19
N MET A 155 3.61 -16.29 -5.18
CA MET A 155 3.02 -17.05 -6.30
C MET A 155 3.04 -16.25 -7.60
N LEU A 156 2.87 -14.93 -7.51
CA LEU A 156 2.91 -14.01 -8.65
C LEU A 156 3.71 -12.75 -8.29
N ARG A 157 4.61 -12.33 -9.17
CA ARG A 157 5.20 -10.98 -9.12
C ARG A 157 4.60 -10.14 -10.22
N ILE A 158 4.27 -8.90 -9.89
CA ILE A 158 3.77 -7.91 -10.84
C ILE A 158 4.69 -6.70 -10.77
N ALA A 159 5.43 -6.46 -11.84
CA ALA A 159 6.28 -5.28 -11.99
C ALA A 159 5.59 -4.31 -12.96
N THR A 160 5.14 -3.17 -12.46
CA THR A 160 4.48 -2.13 -13.27
C THR A 160 5.51 -1.24 -13.94
N GLU A 161 5.31 -0.89 -15.22
CA GLU A 161 6.24 -0.09 -16.02
C GLU A 161 5.56 1.15 -16.63
N GLY A 162 4.55 1.68 -15.94
CA GLY A 162 3.85 2.90 -16.36
C GLY A 162 3.16 2.74 -17.71
N ALA A 163 3.50 3.60 -18.67
CA ALA A 163 2.92 3.60 -20.00
C ALA A 163 3.27 2.35 -20.85
N ASP A 164 4.26 1.58 -20.44
CA ASP A 164 4.71 0.36 -21.12
C ASP A 164 4.02 -0.92 -20.58
N GLY A 165 3.05 -0.76 -19.67
CA GLY A 165 2.35 -1.88 -19.05
C GLY A 165 3.13 -2.50 -17.91
N GLY A 166 3.65 -3.71 -18.08
CA GLY A 166 4.47 -4.37 -17.08
C GLY A 166 4.74 -5.83 -17.33
N LEU A 167 5.25 -6.49 -16.28
CA LEU A 167 5.68 -7.88 -16.32
C LEU A 167 4.97 -8.69 -15.23
N LEU A 168 4.46 -9.85 -15.58
CA LEU A 168 3.96 -10.90 -14.70
C LEU A 168 4.99 -12.04 -14.62
N ILE A 169 5.32 -12.48 -13.44
CA ILE A 169 6.26 -13.59 -13.20
C ILE A 169 5.62 -14.60 -12.24
N PRO A 170 5.22 -15.80 -12.70
CA PRO A 170 5.21 -16.25 -14.09
C PRO A 170 4.12 -15.57 -14.92
N GLY A 171 4.26 -15.49 -16.24
CA GLY A 171 3.18 -15.03 -17.13
C GLY A 171 3.62 -14.22 -18.34
N GLY A 172 4.65 -13.40 -18.23
CA GLY A 172 5.13 -12.56 -19.36
C GLY A 172 4.62 -11.12 -19.30
N ARG A 173 4.81 -10.37 -20.38
CA ARG A 173 4.42 -8.95 -20.44
C ARG A 173 2.91 -8.77 -20.65
N TYR A 174 2.38 -7.71 -20.06
CA TYR A 174 1.02 -7.23 -20.34
C TYR A 174 1.06 -5.79 -20.87
N ALA A 175 0.10 -5.47 -21.72
CA ALA A 175 -0.04 -4.12 -22.27
C ALA A 175 -0.64 -3.15 -21.24
N PRO A 176 -0.32 -1.86 -21.32
CA PRO A 176 -0.97 -0.85 -20.50
C PRO A 176 -2.42 -0.67 -20.91
N GLU A 177 -3.28 -0.34 -19.96
CA GLU A 177 -4.61 0.15 -20.28
C GLU A 177 -4.52 1.63 -20.71
N PRO A 178 -5.18 2.05 -21.79
CA PRO A 178 -5.19 3.43 -22.22
C PRO A 178 -5.86 4.31 -21.17
N LEU A 179 -5.25 5.47 -20.90
CA LEU A 179 -5.86 6.45 -19.99
C LEU A 179 -7.16 6.99 -20.61
N PRO A 180 -8.24 7.12 -19.83
CA PRO A 180 -9.54 7.62 -20.32
C PRO A 180 -9.52 9.10 -20.71
N GLY A 181 -8.43 9.80 -20.50
CA GLY A 181 -8.24 11.21 -20.80
C GLY A 181 -6.83 11.70 -20.45
N PRO A 182 -6.55 12.99 -20.66
CA PRO A 182 -5.27 13.56 -20.26
C PRO A 182 -5.06 13.38 -18.76
N MET A 183 -3.82 13.12 -18.37
CA MET A 183 -3.46 13.01 -16.96
C MET A 183 -3.72 14.36 -16.28
N VAL A 184 -4.77 14.41 -15.47
CA VAL A 184 -5.03 15.55 -14.59
C VAL A 184 -4.27 15.25 -13.30
N GLU A 185 -3.55 16.22 -12.80
CA GLU A 185 -2.86 16.08 -11.54
C GLU A 185 -3.79 15.56 -10.44
N SER A 186 -3.42 14.45 -9.86
CA SER A 186 -4.25 13.69 -8.91
C SER A 186 -3.83 13.92 -7.47
N TYR A 187 -3.58 15.17 -7.05
CA TYR A 187 -3.32 15.46 -5.64
C TYR A 187 -3.99 16.74 -5.17
#